data_b6513fc32363be7082521eec32c15a23
#
_entry.id   b6513fc32363be7082521eec32c15a23
#
_cell.length_a   1.000
_cell.length_b   1.000
_cell.length_c   1.000
_cell.angle_alpha   90.00
_cell.angle_beta   90.00
_cell.angle_gamma   90.00
#
_symmetry.space_group_name_H-M   'P 1'
#
loop_
_entity.id
_entity.type
_entity.pdbx_description
1 polymer ?
#
loop_
_entity_poly.entity_id
_entity_poly.type
_entity_poly.pdbx_seq_one_letter_code
_entity_poly.pdbx_strand_id
1 'polypeptide(L)'
;MDRTERFYKIDQMIHDRGLVTCTELLDALEISRATLKRDLEYMRNRLNAPIVWDRDARTAGGYRFDTPHAEAGAQYELPGLWFNSGEVHALLTMQHLLTDLDPGGILTPHIQPLIARLNSLLGTAENTADEIRRRVLIVGLGRRELKLAHFEKVGAALLRRKRLAITYFARGSGETTEREVSPQRLVYYRENWYLDAWCHLRNDIRNFALDSIRECNVIEKKAREVSHRSLDEVLGAGYGIFSGRRLQHAKLRFTPKRARWVALETWHPKQKGQYEADGSWRLEFPYADHRELIMDILKFGADVEVLAPPDLRRRVAEEAARLTALYSAAPKAKAAAA
;
A
#
# COMPACT_ATOMS: atom_id res chain seq x y z
N MET A 1 20.53 -22.80 25.48
CA MET A 1 20.56 -21.96 24.24
C MET A 1 19.32 -22.23 23.45
N ASP A 2 18.54 -21.19 23.07
CA ASP A 2 17.37 -21.38 22.23
C ASP A 2 17.77 -21.69 20.77
N ARG A 3 16.79 -21.99 19.92
CA ARG A 3 17.04 -22.39 18.54
C ARG A 3 17.59 -21.25 17.67
N THR A 4 17.07 -20.05 17.86
CA THR A 4 17.47 -18.84 17.12
C THR A 4 18.89 -18.42 17.47
N GLU A 5 19.23 -18.50 18.74
CA GLU A 5 20.58 -18.22 19.25
C GLU A 5 21.63 -19.19 18.69
N ARG A 6 21.25 -20.48 18.54
CA ARG A 6 22.12 -21.46 17.89
C ARG A 6 22.34 -21.15 16.40
N PHE A 7 21.30 -20.76 15.68
CA PHE A 7 21.43 -20.37 14.26
C PHE A 7 22.39 -19.21 14.09
N TYR A 8 22.24 -18.18 14.92
CA TYR A 8 23.14 -17.03 14.91
C TYR A 8 24.60 -17.44 15.19
N LYS A 9 24.82 -18.31 16.15
CA LYS A 9 26.15 -18.77 16.51
C LYS A 9 26.79 -19.67 15.44
N ILE A 10 25.99 -20.52 14.77
CA ILE A 10 26.47 -21.33 13.61
C ILE A 10 26.88 -20.38 12.48
N ASP A 11 26.03 -19.41 12.16
CA ASP A 11 26.28 -18.42 11.12
C ASP A 11 27.58 -17.65 11.39
N GLN A 12 27.70 -17.07 12.57
CA GLN A 12 28.89 -16.32 13.00
C GLN A 12 30.17 -17.18 12.92
N MET A 13 30.14 -18.42 13.42
CA MET A 13 31.29 -19.29 13.38
C MET A 13 31.76 -19.62 11.96
N ILE A 14 30.82 -19.90 11.05
CA ILE A 14 31.14 -20.18 9.64
C ILE A 14 31.66 -18.91 8.95
N HIS A 15 31.06 -17.74 9.26
CA HIS A 15 31.53 -16.48 8.70
C HIS A 15 32.94 -16.10 9.13
N ASP A 16 33.23 -16.22 10.44
CA ASP A 16 34.52 -15.82 11.01
C ASP A 16 35.65 -16.75 10.59
N ARG A 17 35.40 -18.05 10.42
CA ARG A 17 36.44 -19.08 10.19
C ARG A 17 36.49 -19.60 8.76
N GLY A 18 35.51 -19.29 7.94
CA GLY A 18 35.36 -19.78 6.56
C GLY A 18 34.94 -21.25 6.48
N LEU A 19 35.54 -22.13 7.29
CA LEU A 19 35.22 -23.56 7.40
C LEU A 19 35.19 -23.96 8.86
N VAL A 20 34.15 -24.65 9.31
CA VAL A 20 33.96 -25.08 10.70
C VAL A 20 33.63 -26.57 10.74
N THR A 21 34.38 -27.34 11.51
CA THR A 21 34.15 -28.77 11.64
C THR A 21 32.90 -29.10 12.46
N CYS A 22 32.37 -30.31 12.26
CA CYS A 22 31.22 -30.78 13.05
C CYS A 22 31.50 -30.75 14.55
N THR A 23 32.73 -31.14 14.95
CA THR A 23 33.15 -31.20 16.36
C THR A 23 33.16 -29.81 16.98
N GLU A 24 33.74 -28.81 16.30
CA GLU A 24 33.76 -27.43 16.77
C GLU A 24 32.36 -26.85 16.98
N LEU A 25 31.40 -27.17 16.07
CA LEU A 25 30.01 -26.75 16.24
C LEU A 25 29.36 -27.45 17.44
N LEU A 26 29.58 -28.75 17.63
CA LEU A 26 29.01 -29.49 18.76
C LEU A 26 29.52 -28.95 20.09
N ASP A 27 30.84 -28.69 20.18
CA ASP A 27 31.50 -28.18 21.40
C ASP A 27 31.04 -26.73 21.69
N ALA A 28 30.98 -25.88 20.69
CA ALA A 28 30.59 -24.48 20.86
C ALA A 28 29.10 -24.28 21.18
N LEU A 29 28.24 -25.17 20.70
CA LEU A 29 26.79 -25.09 20.90
C LEU A 29 26.27 -25.94 22.04
N GLU A 30 27.12 -26.85 22.58
CA GLU A 30 26.77 -27.81 23.64
C GLU A 30 25.52 -28.64 23.29
N ILE A 31 25.43 -29.14 22.04
CA ILE A 31 24.27 -29.89 21.55
C ILE A 31 24.63 -31.25 20.98
N SER A 32 23.65 -32.12 20.83
CA SER A 32 23.85 -33.41 20.19
C SER A 32 23.99 -33.28 18.67
N ARG A 33 24.70 -34.26 18.06
CA ARG A 33 24.82 -34.34 16.58
C ARG A 33 23.49 -34.37 15.84
N ALA A 34 22.48 -35.00 16.45
CA ALA A 34 21.14 -35.06 15.88
C ALA A 34 20.46 -33.70 15.89
N THR A 35 20.68 -32.88 16.93
CA THR A 35 20.18 -31.53 17.02
C THR A 35 20.87 -30.62 15.99
N LEU A 36 22.19 -30.67 15.88
CA LEU A 36 22.96 -29.93 14.90
C LEU A 36 22.48 -30.23 13.46
N LYS A 37 22.28 -31.53 13.13
CA LYS A 37 21.79 -31.94 11.81
C LYS A 37 20.44 -31.30 11.51
N ARG A 38 19.48 -31.34 12.45
CA ARG A 38 18.14 -30.75 12.28
C ARG A 38 18.21 -29.22 12.15
N ASP A 39 19.10 -28.60 12.90
CA ASP A 39 19.28 -27.15 12.83
C ASP A 39 19.89 -26.72 11.48
N LEU A 40 20.92 -27.41 10.99
CA LEU A 40 21.51 -27.17 9.67
C LEU A 40 20.52 -27.45 8.52
N GLU A 41 19.74 -28.53 8.62
CA GLU A 41 18.67 -28.82 7.64
C GLU A 41 17.61 -27.73 7.63
N TYR A 42 17.22 -27.21 8.78
CA TYR A 42 16.28 -26.10 8.86
C TYR A 42 16.86 -24.80 8.26
N MET A 43 18.11 -24.49 8.61
CA MET A 43 18.81 -23.32 8.04
C MET A 43 18.86 -23.40 6.51
N ARG A 44 19.20 -24.55 5.94
CA ARG A 44 19.24 -24.77 4.48
C ARG A 44 17.86 -24.70 3.82
N ASN A 45 16.89 -25.45 4.36
CA ASN A 45 15.63 -25.71 3.68
C ASN A 45 14.55 -24.66 3.95
N ARG A 46 14.66 -23.93 5.06
CA ARG A 46 13.67 -22.93 5.48
C ARG A 46 14.19 -21.51 5.46
N LEU A 47 15.47 -21.34 5.73
CA LEU A 47 16.12 -20.02 5.76
C LEU A 47 17.01 -19.79 4.53
N ASN A 48 17.07 -20.76 3.60
CA ASN A 48 17.91 -20.73 2.40
C ASN A 48 19.40 -20.48 2.68
N ALA A 49 19.90 -20.86 3.87
CA ALA A 49 21.29 -20.70 4.22
C ALA A 49 22.18 -21.53 3.28
N PRO A 50 23.17 -20.92 2.60
CA PRO A 50 24.02 -21.60 1.61
C PRO A 50 25.11 -22.43 2.30
N ILE A 51 24.77 -23.23 3.29
CA ILE A 51 25.71 -24.05 4.04
C ILE A 51 25.93 -25.37 3.33
N VAL A 52 27.15 -25.65 2.93
CA VAL A 52 27.56 -26.93 2.31
C VAL A 52 28.54 -27.65 3.20
N TRP A 53 28.63 -28.97 2.99
CA TRP A 53 29.69 -29.79 3.59
C TRP A 53 30.86 -29.90 2.63
N ASP A 54 32.02 -29.41 3.05
CA ASP A 54 33.26 -29.52 2.29
C ASP A 54 34.11 -30.68 2.81
N ARG A 55 34.56 -31.54 1.89
CA ARG A 55 35.47 -32.65 2.16
C ARG A 55 36.88 -32.29 1.71
N ASP A 56 37.50 -31.28 2.27
CA ASP A 56 38.88 -31.06 1.96
C ASP A 56 39.74 -32.24 2.53
N ALA A 57 40.58 -32.80 1.65
CA ALA A 57 41.45 -33.92 2.01
C ALA A 57 42.49 -33.60 3.09
N ARG A 58 42.67 -32.32 3.42
CA ARG A 58 43.62 -31.84 4.46
C ARG A 58 42.97 -31.61 5.82
N THR A 59 41.64 -31.69 5.91
CA THR A 59 40.86 -31.45 7.13
C THR A 59 39.84 -32.57 7.32
N ALA A 60 39.34 -32.75 8.55
CA ALA A 60 38.29 -33.74 8.87
C ALA A 60 36.93 -33.45 8.20
N GLY A 61 36.91 -32.56 7.23
CA GLY A 61 35.70 -32.01 6.60
C GLY A 61 34.98 -31.01 7.52
N GLY A 62 34.22 -30.08 6.94
CA GLY A 62 33.55 -29.06 7.71
C GLY A 62 32.40 -28.42 6.95
N TYR A 63 31.65 -27.60 7.63
CA TYR A 63 30.63 -26.76 7.05
C TYR A 63 31.22 -25.41 6.66
N ARG A 64 30.88 -24.94 5.46
CA ARG A 64 31.20 -23.60 4.99
C ARG A 64 30.01 -23.03 4.24
N PHE A 65 30.03 -21.74 4.01
CA PHE A 65 29.10 -21.18 3.05
C PHE A 65 29.54 -21.51 1.62
N ASP A 66 28.58 -21.92 0.81
CA ASP A 66 28.80 -22.06 -0.62
C ASP A 66 28.89 -20.65 -1.19
N THR A 67 30.12 -20.16 -1.37
CA THR A 67 30.35 -18.95 -2.15
C THR A 67 30.32 -19.37 -3.61
N PRO A 68 29.27 -19.01 -4.36
CA PRO A 68 29.24 -19.34 -5.78
C PRO A 68 30.45 -18.70 -6.44
N HIS A 69 31.06 -19.42 -7.39
CA HIS A 69 32.00 -18.83 -8.34
C HIS A 69 31.44 -17.49 -8.83
N ALA A 70 32.31 -16.53 -9.11
CA ALA A 70 32.02 -15.12 -9.41
C ALA A 70 30.92 -14.81 -10.46
N GLU A 71 30.27 -15.83 -10.99
CA GLU A 71 29.17 -15.73 -12.00
C GLU A 71 27.76 -15.96 -11.42
N ALA A 72 27.62 -16.49 -10.20
CA ALA A 72 26.32 -16.62 -9.54
C ALA A 72 26.23 -15.53 -8.47
N GLY A 73 25.41 -14.54 -8.67
CA GLY A 73 25.32 -13.29 -7.90
C GLY A 73 25.42 -13.44 -6.39
N ALA A 74 26.05 -12.46 -5.76
CA ALA A 74 26.26 -12.41 -4.32
C ALA A 74 24.98 -12.76 -3.53
N GLN A 75 25.14 -13.66 -2.54
CA GLN A 75 24.05 -13.94 -1.60
C GLN A 75 24.12 -12.94 -0.46
N TYR A 76 22.95 -12.42 -0.10
CA TYR A 76 22.84 -11.36 0.88
C TYR A 76 22.28 -11.90 2.18
N GLU A 77 22.92 -11.54 3.31
CA GLU A 77 22.61 -12.07 4.63
C GLU A 77 22.10 -10.96 5.56
N LEU A 78 20.96 -11.20 6.20
CA LEU A 78 20.62 -10.60 7.48
C LEU A 78 20.85 -11.67 8.54
N PRO A 79 21.26 -11.36 9.77
CA PRO A 79 21.44 -12.38 10.79
C PRO A 79 20.21 -13.29 10.91
N GLY A 80 20.37 -14.57 10.51
CA GLY A 80 19.29 -15.56 10.48
C GLY A 80 18.34 -15.50 9.27
N LEU A 81 18.61 -14.68 8.25
CA LEU A 81 17.85 -14.60 7.01
C LEU A 81 18.79 -14.48 5.83
N TRP A 82 18.71 -15.42 4.90
CA TRP A 82 19.48 -15.43 3.66
C TRP A 82 18.55 -15.16 2.49
N PHE A 83 18.88 -14.16 1.68
CA PHE A 83 18.11 -13.77 0.50
C PHE A 83 18.92 -14.07 -0.75
N ASN A 84 18.29 -14.57 -1.77
CA ASN A 84 18.87 -14.58 -3.12
C ASN A 84 18.73 -13.20 -3.77
N SER A 85 19.45 -12.97 -4.86
CA SER A 85 19.46 -11.68 -5.57
C SER A 85 18.07 -11.23 -6.02
N GLY A 86 17.20 -12.16 -6.41
CA GLY A 86 15.81 -11.87 -6.80
C GLY A 86 14.95 -11.42 -5.63
N GLU A 87 15.10 -12.05 -4.46
CA GLU A 87 14.38 -11.67 -3.23
C GLU A 87 14.83 -10.30 -2.73
N VAL A 88 16.12 -10.00 -2.77
CA VAL A 88 16.65 -8.67 -2.42
C VAL A 88 16.11 -7.61 -3.38
N HIS A 89 16.10 -7.88 -4.69
CA HIS A 89 15.54 -6.98 -5.68
C HIS A 89 14.04 -6.72 -5.44
N ALA A 90 13.27 -7.77 -5.11
CA ALA A 90 11.86 -7.64 -4.74
C ALA A 90 11.67 -6.77 -3.49
N LEU A 91 12.49 -6.99 -2.44
CA LEU A 91 12.43 -6.20 -1.20
C LEU A 91 12.74 -4.72 -1.45
N LEU A 92 13.74 -4.41 -2.27
CA LEU A 92 14.08 -3.03 -2.63
C LEU A 92 12.98 -2.36 -3.46
N THR A 93 12.36 -3.11 -4.38
CA THR A 93 11.21 -2.62 -5.15
C THR A 93 10.02 -2.36 -4.22
N MET A 94 9.69 -3.29 -3.31
CA MET A 94 8.64 -3.09 -2.30
C MET A 94 8.92 -1.89 -1.40
N GLN A 95 10.18 -1.70 -1.00
CA GLN A 95 10.59 -0.53 -0.21
C GLN A 95 10.33 0.78 -0.95
N HIS A 96 10.67 0.84 -2.24
CA HIS A 96 10.41 2.02 -3.06
C HIS A 96 8.90 2.30 -3.14
N LEU A 97 8.08 1.27 -3.39
CA LEU A 97 6.62 1.37 -3.36
C LEU A 97 6.09 1.87 -2.00
N LEU A 98 6.62 1.34 -0.88
CA LEU A 98 6.22 1.77 0.46
C LEU A 98 6.61 3.23 0.75
N THR A 99 7.77 3.68 0.28
CA THR A 99 8.21 5.08 0.43
C THR A 99 7.26 6.02 -0.33
N ASP A 100 6.78 5.62 -1.51
CA ASP A 100 5.83 6.40 -2.29
C ASP A 100 4.41 6.39 -1.70
N LEU A 101 4.04 5.34 -0.97
CA LEU A 101 2.80 5.29 -0.18
C LEU A 101 2.89 6.10 1.13
N ASP A 102 4.11 6.52 1.52
CA ASP A 102 4.39 7.28 2.75
C ASP A 102 4.69 8.77 2.45
N PRO A 103 3.73 9.55 1.97
CA PRO A 103 3.92 10.92 1.53
C PRO A 103 4.33 11.90 2.63
N GLY A 104 4.15 11.51 3.88
CA GLY A 104 4.53 12.31 5.04
C GLY A 104 5.84 11.86 5.70
N GLY A 105 6.50 10.83 5.16
CA GLY A 105 7.67 10.24 5.80
C GLY A 105 7.37 9.57 7.14
N ILE A 106 6.16 9.11 7.33
CA ILE A 106 5.61 8.57 8.59
C ILE A 106 6.29 7.26 8.97
N LEU A 107 6.41 6.38 8.01
CA LEU A 107 7.05 5.08 8.17
C LEU A 107 8.56 5.17 7.93
N THR A 108 9.00 6.21 7.24
CA THR A 108 10.39 6.44 6.84
C THR A 108 11.37 6.33 8.01
N PRO A 109 11.18 6.97 9.20
CA PRO A 109 12.11 6.82 10.32
C PRO A 109 12.22 5.40 10.85
N HIS A 110 11.17 4.61 10.76
CA HIS A 110 11.13 3.22 11.22
C HIS A 110 11.66 2.25 10.16
N ILE A 111 11.51 2.58 8.89
CA ILE A 111 11.95 1.79 7.76
C ILE A 111 13.41 2.07 7.40
N GLN A 112 13.91 3.30 7.58
CA GLN A 112 15.28 3.70 7.23
C GLN A 112 16.38 2.79 7.81
N PRO A 113 16.35 2.35 9.08
CA PRO A 113 17.33 1.43 9.59
C PRO A 113 17.31 0.07 8.87
N LEU A 114 16.14 -0.41 8.50
CA LEU A 114 15.98 -1.65 7.73
C LEU A 114 16.52 -1.49 6.31
N ILE A 115 16.21 -0.36 5.68
CA ILE A 115 16.72 0.04 4.37
C ILE A 115 18.24 0.12 4.36
N ALA A 116 18.84 0.77 5.37
CA ALA A 116 20.29 0.88 5.49
C ALA A 116 20.95 -0.50 5.60
N ARG A 117 20.34 -1.43 6.34
CA ARG A 117 20.80 -2.81 6.43
C ARG A 117 20.67 -3.55 5.09
N LEU A 118 19.53 -3.44 4.40
CA LEU A 118 19.34 -4.04 3.08
C LEU A 118 20.36 -3.48 2.07
N ASN A 119 20.58 -2.17 2.07
CA ASN A 119 21.58 -1.53 1.22
C ASN A 119 23.01 -1.98 1.55
N SER A 120 23.35 -2.19 2.84
CA SER A 120 24.66 -2.69 3.24
C SER A 120 24.90 -4.14 2.80
N LEU A 121 23.85 -4.95 2.67
CA LEU A 121 23.92 -6.31 2.17
C LEU A 121 24.18 -6.38 0.67
N LEU A 122 23.69 -5.40 -0.09
CA LEU A 122 23.88 -5.33 -1.53
C LEU A 122 25.33 -5.06 -1.94
N GLY A 123 26.16 -4.60 -1.00
CA GLY A 123 27.57 -4.32 -1.25
C GLY A 123 27.81 -3.41 -2.45
N THR A 124 28.90 -3.65 -3.18
CA THR A 124 29.26 -2.94 -4.43
C THR A 124 28.62 -3.54 -5.68
N ALA A 125 27.55 -4.35 -5.56
CA ALA A 125 26.89 -4.98 -6.68
C ALA A 125 26.25 -3.93 -7.62
N GLU A 126 26.30 -4.19 -8.92
CA GLU A 126 25.83 -3.31 -10.01
C GLU A 126 24.36 -2.88 -9.94
N ASN A 127 23.57 -3.42 -8.99
CA ASN A 127 22.16 -3.12 -8.77
C ASN A 127 21.93 -2.45 -7.41
N THR A 128 22.47 -1.24 -7.22
CA THR A 128 22.25 -0.48 -5.99
C THR A 128 20.79 0.01 -5.89
N ALA A 129 20.32 0.30 -4.66
CA ALA A 129 19.01 0.89 -4.43
C ALA A 129 18.80 2.18 -5.24
N ASP A 130 19.87 2.94 -5.51
CA ASP A 130 19.84 4.15 -6.31
C ASP A 130 19.61 3.84 -7.80
N GLU A 131 20.13 2.74 -8.32
CA GLU A 131 19.86 2.28 -9.69
C GLU A 131 18.40 1.90 -9.86
N ILE A 132 17.81 1.21 -8.89
CA ILE A 132 16.38 0.88 -8.90
C ILE A 132 15.54 2.15 -8.87
N ARG A 133 15.83 3.12 -8.00
CA ARG A 133 15.13 4.40 -7.93
C ARG A 133 15.20 5.21 -9.23
N ARG A 134 16.29 5.12 -9.96
CA ARG A 134 16.44 5.80 -11.27
C ARG A 134 15.64 5.13 -12.37
N ARG A 135 15.43 3.81 -12.29
CA ARG A 135 14.77 3.01 -13.33
C ARG A 135 13.30 2.71 -13.05
N VAL A 136 12.89 2.70 -11.78
CA VAL A 136 11.50 2.50 -11.36
C VAL A 136 11.00 3.81 -10.77
N LEU A 137 10.18 4.52 -11.53
CA LEU A 137 9.60 5.80 -11.12
C LEU A 137 8.10 5.64 -10.92
N ILE A 138 7.60 6.01 -9.74
CA ILE A 138 6.18 6.09 -9.45
C ILE A 138 5.78 7.56 -9.49
N VAL A 139 4.92 7.90 -10.43
CA VAL A 139 4.42 9.26 -10.59
C VAL A 139 3.04 9.35 -9.96
N GLY A 140 2.96 9.91 -8.77
CA GLY A 140 1.70 10.20 -8.10
C GLY A 140 0.99 11.41 -8.68
N LEU A 141 -0.34 11.41 -8.68
CA LEU A 141 -1.16 12.51 -9.15
C LEU A 141 -2.24 12.88 -8.14
N GLY A 142 -2.33 14.17 -7.77
CA GLY A 142 -3.37 14.67 -6.89
C GLY A 142 -3.16 14.38 -5.40
N ARG A 143 -1.92 14.12 -5.00
CA ARG A 143 -1.52 13.93 -3.59
C ARG A 143 -1.73 15.20 -2.78
N ARG A 144 -2.27 15.07 -1.57
CA ARG A 144 -2.47 16.15 -0.61
C ARG A 144 -1.53 16.01 0.57
N GLU A 145 -1.03 17.13 1.10
CA GLU A 145 -0.18 17.12 2.28
C GLU A 145 -0.93 16.57 3.50
N LEU A 146 -0.28 15.66 4.20
CA LEU A 146 -0.77 15.05 5.42
C LEU A 146 0.15 15.39 6.58
N LYS A 147 -0.40 15.86 7.70
CA LYS A 147 0.37 16.07 8.92
C LYS A 147 0.71 14.73 9.57
N LEU A 148 2.01 14.43 9.67
CA LEU A 148 2.54 13.20 10.27
C LEU A 148 1.93 12.95 11.66
N ALA A 149 1.94 13.95 12.54
CA ALA A 149 1.41 13.83 13.91
C ALA A 149 -0.08 13.42 13.97
N HIS A 150 -0.88 13.80 12.97
CA HIS A 150 -2.28 13.37 12.91
C HIS A 150 -2.41 11.90 12.52
N PHE A 151 -1.62 11.44 11.55
CA PHE A 151 -1.62 10.04 11.14
C PHE A 151 -1.19 9.11 12.28
N GLU A 152 -0.11 9.44 13.00
CA GLU A 152 0.37 8.69 14.14
C GLU A 152 -0.69 8.59 15.26
N LYS A 153 -1.33 9.72 15.60
CA LYS A 153 -2.40 9.74 16.62
C LYS A 153 -3.60 8.89 16.18
N VAL A 154 -4.00 8.98 14.91
CA VAL A 154 -5.10 8.17 14.36
C VAL A 154 -4.73 6.69 14.37
N GLY A 155 -3.53 6.33 13.92
CA GLY A 155 -3.02 4.96 13.94
C GLY A 155 -2.94 4.38 15.35
N ALA A 156 -2.41 5.15 16.31
CA ALA A 156 -2.33 4.73 17.71
C ALA A 156 -3.73 4.54 18.33
N ALA A 157 -4.66 5.46 18.08
CA ALA A 157 -6.04 5.34 18.57
C ALA A 157 -6.77 4.14 17.95
N LEU A 158 -6.56 3.89 16.66
CA LEU A 158 -7.11 2.74 15.95
C LEU A 158 -6.65 1.42 16.58
N LEU A 159 -5.34 1.25 16.77
CA LEU A 159 -4.76 0.02 17.33
C LEU A 159 -5.11 -0.18 18.82
N ARG A 160 -5.13 0.91 19.60
CA ARG A 160 -5.48 0.88 21.03
C ARG A 160 -6.99 0.89 21.30
N ARG A 161 -7.81 0.93 20.24
CA ARG A 161 -9.27 0.97 20.33
C ARG A 161 -9.79 2.12 21.22
N LYS A 162 -9.19 3.31 21.03
CA LYS A 162 -9.55 4.55 21.70
C LYS A 162 -10.30 5.49 20.76
N ARG A 163 -11.09 6.41 21.31
CA ARG A 163 -11.77 7.47 20.55
C ARG A 163 -10.81 8.61 20.23
N LEU A 164 -11.18 9.39 19.21
CA LEU A 164 -10.52 10.63 18.86
C LEU A 164 -11.48 11.82 18.98
N ALA A 165 -10.97 12.92 19.50
CA ALA A 165 -11.55 14.24 19.31
C ALA A 165 -10.83 14.87 18.10
N ILE A 166 -11.57 15.25 17.08
CA ILE A 166 -11.03 15.86 15.87
C ILE A 166 -11.74 17.18 15.56
N THR A 167 -10.98 18.17 15.14
CA THR A 167 -11.48 19.37 14.46
C THR A 167 -11.38 19.12 12.98
N TYR A 168 -12.52 18.99 12.31
CA TYR A 168 -12.61 18.55 10.91
C TYR A 168 -13.15 19.64 10.01
N PHE A 169 -12.41 19.94 8.93
CA PHE A 169 -12.82 20.85 7.87
C PHE A 169 -13.53 20.09 6.73
N ALA A 170 -14.83 20.29 6.59
CA ALA A 170 -15.62 19.67 5.54
C ALA A 170 -15.50 20.47 4.23
N ARG A 171 -14.67 20.06 3.28
CA ARG A 171 -14.42 20.77 2.02
C ARG A 171 -15.67 21.03 1.20
N GLY A 172 -16.67 20.14 1.27
CA GLY A 172 -17.92 20.27 0.49
C GLY A 172 -18.83 21.40 0.98
N SER A 173 -18.83 21.70 2.29
CA SER A 173 -19.62 22.79 2.88
C SER A 173 -18.77 24.01 3.28
N GLY A 174 -17.44 23.87 3.34
CA GLY A 174 -16.55 24.90 3.87
C GLY A 174 -16.58 25.05 5.40
N GLU A 175 -17.30 24.18 6.10
CA GLU A 175 -17.49 24.27 7.55
C GLU A 175 -16.43 23.52 8.33
N THR A 176 -16.00 24.09 9.46
CA THR A 176 -15.17 23.41 10.45
C THR A 176 -16.04 22.98 11.64
N THR A 177 -15.91 21.72 12.04
CA THR A 177 -16.73 21.15 13.12
C THR A 177 -15.87 20.28 14.03
N GLU A 178 -16.18 20.29 15.33
CA GLU A 178 -15.62 19.36 16.29
C GLU A 178 -16.39 18.05 16.28
N ARG A 179 -15.66 16.95 16.35
CA ARG A 179 -16.25 15.62 16.32
C ARG A 179 -15.52 14.67 17.25
N GLU A 180 -16.31 13.86 17.97
CA GLU A 180 -15.84 12.66 18.64
C GLU A 180 -16.08 11.49 17.69
N VAL A 181 -15.03 10.72 17.38
CA VAL A 181 -15.10 9.59 16.45
C VAL A 181 -14.45 8.34 17.03
N SER A 182 -14.97 7.17 16.69
CA SER A 182 -14.38 5.87 17.01
C SER A 182 -13.73 5.31 15.72
N PRO A 183 -12.40 5.31 15.61
CA PRO A 183 -11.67 4.78 14.46
C PRO A 183 -12.03 3.31 14.18
N GLN A 184 -12.20 2.95 12.91
CA GLN A 184 -12.47 1.58 12.49
C GLN A 184 -11.40 1.04 11.55
N ARG A 185 -11.00 1.80 10.52
CA ARG A 185 -9.91 1.45 9.60
C ARG A 185 -9.33 2.69 8.92
N LEU A 186 -8.05 2.59 8.53
CA LEU A 186 -7.40 3.52 7.62
C LEU A 186 -7.52 3.00 6.19
N VAL A 187 -7.83 3.88 5.26
CA VAL A 187 -8.00 3.55 3.84
C VAL A 187 -7.12 4.47 3.01
N TYR A 188 -6.24 3.89 2.19
CA TYR A 188 -5.50 4.64 1.17
C TYR A 188 -6.28 4.56 -0.15
N TYR A 189 -6.67 5.72 -0.67
CA TYR A 189 -7.47 5.80 -1.87
C TYR A 189 -7.06 7.01 -2.70
N ARG A 190 -6.71 6.79 -3.96
CA ARG A 190 -6.29 7.84 -4.92
C ARG A 190 -5.30 8.83 -4.29
N GLU A 191 -4.15 8.34 -3.90
CA GLU A 191 -3.04 9.11 -3.32
C GLU A 191 -3.36 9.80 -1.98
N ASN A 192 -4.48 9.50 -1.34
CA ASN A 192 -4.89 10.14 -0.11
C ASN A 192 -5.35 9.14 0.95
N TRP A 193 -5.09 9.48 2.21
CA TRP A 193 -5.51 8.69 3.36
C TRP A 193 -6.85 9.15 3.91
N TYR A 194 -7.67 8.20 4.26
CA TYR A 194 -8.98 8.38 4.86
C TYR A 194 -9.13 7.53 6.11
N LEU A 195 -9.92 8.03 7.04
CA LEU A 195 -10.33 7.33 8.26
C LEU A 195 -11.80 6.96 8.15
N ASP A 196 -12.10 5.68 8.12
CA ASP A 196 -13.45 5.20 8.37
C ASP A 196 -13.69 5.15 9.87
N ALA A 197 -14.72 5.81 10.35
CA ALA A 197 -15.00 5.90 11.75
C ALA A 197 -16.51 6.00 12.06
N TRP A 198 -16.91 5.53 13.25
CA TRP A 198 -18.21 5.87 13.80
C TRP A 198 -18.16 7.31 14.31
N CYS A 199 -18.99 8.18 13.77
CA CYS A 199 -19.13 9.57 14.20
C CYS A 199 -20.21 9.67 15.28
N HIS A 200 -19.82 10.01 16.52
CA HIS A 200 -20.76 10.13 17.64
C HIS A 200 -21.73 11.30 17.50
N LEU A 201 -21.32 12.39 16.82
CA LEU A 201 -22.20 13.52 16.53
C LEU A 201 -23.34 13.15 15.56
N ARG A 202 -23.06 12.31 14.57
CA ARG A 202 -24.03 11.92 13.53
C ARG A 202 -24.68 10.56 13.77
N ASN A 203 -24.20 9.83 14.78
CA ASN A 203 -24.60 8.45 15.09
C ASN A 203 -24.59 7.54 13.85
N ASP A 204 -23.52 7.65 13.05
CA ASP A 204 -23.39 6.93 11.78
C ASP A 204 -21.93 6.70 11.42
N ILE A 205 -21.67 5.73 10.54
CA ILE A 205 -20.36 5.48 9.94
C ILE A 205 -20.06 6.60 8.95
N ARG A 206 -18.89 7.19 9.04
CA ARG A 206 -18.43 8.28 8.18
C ARG A 206 -16.99 8.05 7.77
N ASN A 207 -16.67 8.56 6.59
CA ASN A 207 -15.32 8.63 6.07
C ASN A 207 -14.76 10.05 6.24
N PHE A 208 -13.55 10.18 6.79
CA PHE A 208 -12.87 11.43 7.06
C PHE A 208 -11.54 11.47 6.31
N ALA A 209 -11.34 12.43 5.42
CA ALA A 209 -10.04 12.65 4.81
C ALA A 209 -9.04 13.15 5.88
N LEU A 210 -7.92 12.47 6.05
CA LEU A 210 -6.95 12.78 7.10
C LEU A 210 -6.36 14.18 6.95
N ASP A 211 -6.11 14.61 5.73
CA ASP A 211 -5.60 15.93 5.38
C ASP A 211 -6.59 17.09 5.64
N SER A 212 -7.87 16.76 5.93
CA SER A 212 -8.88 17.71 6.38
C SER A 212 -9.01 17.82 7.91
N ILE A 213 -8.28 17.01 8.66
CA ILE A 213 -8.20 17.10 10.12
C ILE A 213 -7.28 18.26 10.49
N ARG A 214 -7.81 19.26 11.18
CA ARG A 214 -7.06 20.43 11.67
C ARG A 214 -6.37 20.12 12.98
N GLU A 215 -7.10 19.46 13.90
CA GLU A 215 -6.63 19.02 15.20
C GLU A 215 -7.08 17.59 15.47
N CYS A 216 -6.23 16.83 16.18
CA CYS A 216 -6.48 15.44 16.49
C CYS A 216 -5.93 15.12 17.88
N ASN A 217 -6.79 14.64 18.78
CA ASN A 217 -6.41 14.23 20.12
C ASN A 217 -7.04 12.90 20.47
N VAL A 218 -6.25 12.02 21.09
CA VAL A 218 -6.73 10.74 21.60
C VAL A 218 -7.49 10.99 22.90
N ILE A 219 -8.67 10.40 23.03
CA ILE A 219 -9.49 10.45 24.25
C ILE A 219 -9.44 9.09 24.94
N GLU A 220 -9.29 9.07 26.26
CA GLU A 220 -9.23 7.85 27.07
C GLU A 220 -10.61 7.14 27.23
N LYS A 221 -11.43 7.17 26.17
CA LYS A 221 -12.68 6.44 26.05
C LYS A 221 -12.54 5.28 25.08
N LYS A 222 -13.15 4.14 25.41
CA LYS A 222 -13.17 2.98 24.49
C LYS A 222 -13.91 3.33 23.20
N ALA A 223 -13.32 2.97 22.06
CA ALA A 223 -13.96 3.12 20.76
C ALA A 223 -15.20 2.21 20.67
N ARG A 224 -16.22 2.70 19.98
CA ARG A 224 -17.36 1.86 19.58
C ARG A 224 -16.90 0.96 18.44
N GLU A 225 -17.15 -0.33 18.58
CA GLU A 225 -16.88 -1.31 17.53
C GLU A 225 -18.01 -1.31 16.48
N VAL A 226 -17.64 -1.43 15.23
CA VAL A 226 -18.54 -1.65 14.10
C VAL A 226 -18.06 -2.91 13.38
N SER A 227 -18.98 -3.82 13.06
CA SER A 227 -18.62 -5.06 12.36
C SER A 227 -18.05 -4.76 10.97
N HIS A 228 -17.10 -5.56 10.50
CA HIS A 228 -16.54 -5.46 9.15
C HIS A 228 -17.65 -5.49 8.09
N ARG A 229 -18.63 -6.38 8.27
CA ARG A 229 -19.79 -6.46 7.38
C ARG A 229 -20.54 -5.12 7.29
N SER A 230 -20.83 -4.48 8.41
CA SER A 230 -21.50 -3.17 8.43
C SER A 230 -20.65 -2.06 7.79
N LEU A 231 -19.33 -2.10 7.98
CA LEU A 231 -18.40 -1.18 7.32
C LEU A 231 -18.44 -1.37 5.80
N ASP A 232 -18.40 -2.61 5.33
CA ASP A 232 -18.40 -2.93 3.90
C ASP A 232 -19.76 -2.63 3.25
N GLU A 233 -20.87 -2.85 3.97
CA GLU A 233 -22.22 -2.50 3.49
C GLU A 233 -22.42 -0.99 3.32
N VAL A 234 -21.77 -0.16 4.14
CA VAL A 234 -21.91 1.30 4.08
C VAL A 234 -20.83 1.96 3.22
N LEU A 235 -19.61 1.51 3.30
CA LEU A 235 -18.43 2.16 2.72
C LEU A 235 -17.89 1.44 1.48
N GLY A 236 -18.05 0.11 1.41
CA GLY A 236 -17.49 -0.72 0.33
C GLY A 236 -18.50 -1.15 -0.73
N ALA A 237 -19.78 -0.81 -0.57
CA ALA A 237 -20.83 -1.35 -1.42
C ALA A 237 -20.99 -0.62 -2.76
N GLY A 238 -20.49 0.61 -2.89
CA GLY A 238 -20.62 1.46 -4.07
C GLY A 238 -19.27 1.93 -4.63
N TYR A 239 -19.34 2.54 -5.80
CA TYR A 239 -18.19 3.15 -6.47
C TYR A 239 -17.62 4.34 -5.70
N GLY A 240 -16.29 4.39 -5.57
CA GLY A 240 -15.56 5.51 -4.99
C GLY A 240 -15.45 5.48 -3.47
N ILE A 241 -14.93 6.58 -2.91
CA ILE A 241 -14.67 6.72 -1.47
C ILE A 241 -15.88 7.24 -0.69
N PHE A 242 -16.85 7.83 -1.39
CA PHE A 242 -18.04 8.39 -0.74
C PHE A 242 -19.04 7.29 -0.41
N SER A 243 -19.38 7.20 0.86
CA SER A 243 -20.28 6.20 1.41
C SER A 243 -21.75 6.54 1.20
N GLY A 244 -22.60 5.50 1.15
CA GLY A 244 -24.03 5.64 1.10
C GLY A 244 -24.74 4.29 1.23
N ARG A 245 -25.88 4.29 1.91
CA ARG A 245 -26.70 3.07 2.09
C ARG A 245 -27.58 2.75 0.88
N ARG A 246 -27.80 3.72 0.01
CA ARG A 246 -28.73 3.60 -1.12
C ARG A 246 -27.93 3.35 -2.39
N LEU A 247 -27.83 2.09 -2.79
CA LEU A 247 -27.15 1.71 -4.02
C LEU A 247 -28.06 1.91 -5.23
N GLN A 248 -27.47 2.52 -6.25
CA GLN A 248 -28.00 2.60 -7.60
C GLN A 248 -27.04 1.89 -8.56
N HIS A 249 -27.46 1.60 -9.78
CA HIS A 249 -26.62 1.00 -10.80
C HIS A 249 -26.39 1.99 -11.93
N ALA A 250 -25.14 2.35 -12.15
CA ALA A 250 -24.73 3.10 -13.31
C ALA A 250 -24.63 2.17 -14.52
N LYS A 251 -25.14 2.59 -15.67
CA LYS A 251 -24.92 1.96 -16.98
C LYS A 251 -24.28 2.98 -17.90
N LEU A 252 -23.05 2.71 -18.28
CA LEU A 252 -22.25 3.59 -19.13
C LEU A 252 -21.98 2.88 -20.45
N ARG A 253 -21.93 3.65 -21.55
CA ARG A 253 -21.50 3.19 -22.86
C ARG A 253 -20.30 4.00 -23.30
N PHE A 254 -19.21 3.33 -23.62
CA PHE A 254 -17.98 3.94 -24.12
C PHE A 254 -17.87 3.72 -25.63
N THR A 255 -17.38 4.74 -26.36
CA THR A 255 -17.14 4.61 -27.81
C THR A 255 -16.21 3.44 -28.13
N PRO A 256 -16.25 2.86 -29.36
CA PRO A 256 -15.37 1.78 -29.77
C PRO A 256 -13.88 2.12 -29.60
N LYS A 257 -13.53 3.40 -29.76
CA LYS A 257 -12.17 3.91 -29.54
C LYS A 257 -11.79 3.78 -28.08
N ARG A 258 -12.62 4.23 -27.16
CA ARG A 258 -12.33 4.23 -25.71
C ARG A 258 -12.47 2.84 -25.09
N ALA A 259 -13.31 1.98 -25.63
CA ALA A 259 -13.53 0.61 -25.20
C ALA A 259 -12.21 -0.19 -25.09
N ARG A 260 -11.22 0.09 -25.94
CA ARG A 260 -9.91 -0.60 -25.97
C ARG A 260 -9.15 -0.50 -24.65
N TRP A 261 -9.37 0.55 -23.85
CA TRP A 261 -8.76 0.77 -22.54
C TRP A 261 -9.71 0.40 -21.42
N VAL A 262 -10.93 0.94 -21.43
CA VAL A 262 -11.88 0.81 -20.33
C VAL A 262 -12.36 -0.63 -20.13
N ALA A 263 -12.37 -1.47 -21.16
CA ALA A 263 -12.71 -2.88 -21.04
C ALA A 263 -11.71 -3.68 -20.17
N LEU A 264 -10.48 -3.17 -20.03
CA LEU A 264 -9.43 -3.76 -19.18
C LEU A 264 -9.40 -3.17 -17.77
N GLU A 265 -10.17 -2.12 -17.50
CA GLU A 265 -10.19 -1.45 -16.20
C GLU A 265 -11.21 -2.09 -15.25
N THR A 266 -10.84 -2.15 -13.97
CA THR A 266 -11.77 -2.54 -12.91
C THR A 266 -12.23 -1.31 -12.14
N TRP A 267 -13.44 -0.85 -12.43
CA TRP A 267 -14.08 0.27 -11.74
C TRP A 267 -14.74 -0.16 -10.43
N HIS A 268 -15.28 -1.39 -10.39
CA HIS A 268 -15.89 -1.95 -9.21
C HIS A 268 -15.82 -3.49 -9.22
N PRO A 269 -15.60 -4.16 -8.07
CA PRO A 269 -15.51 -5.64 -8.03
C PRO A 269 -16.75 -6.38 -8.55
N LYS A 270 -17.93 -5.74 -8.48
CA LYS A 270 -19.20 -6.29 -8.97
C LYS A 270 -19.60 -5.73 -10.34
N GLN A 271 -18.67 -5.14 -11.09
CA GLN A 271 -18.97 -4.62 -12.42
C GLN A 271 -19.33 -5.74 -13.41
N LYS A 272 -20.17 -5.39 -14.35
CA LYS A 272 -20.48 -6.21 -15.53
C LYS A 272 -20.17 -5.40 -16.76
N GLY A 273 -19.37 -5.96 -17.66
CA GLY A 273 -18.98 -5.31 -18.91
C GLY A 273 -19.21 -6.24 -20.10
N GLN A 274 -19.61 -5.66 -21.22
CA GLN A 274 -19.74 -6.41 -22.49
C GLN A 274 -19.53 -5.49 -23.69
N TYR A 275 -18.96 -6.02 -24.78
CA TYR A 275 -18.92 -5.36 -26.08
C TYR A 275 -20.29 -5.41 -26.73
N GLU A 276 -20.69 -4.31 -27.36
CA GLU A 276 -21.85 -4.21 -28.23
C GLU A 276 -21.47 -4.49 -29.69
N ALA A 277 -22.46 -4.68 -30.56
CA ALA A 277 -22.22 -5.08 -31.96
C ALA A 277 -21.41 -4.04 -32.78
N ASP A 278 -21.48 -2.76 -32.38
CA ASP A 278 -20.74 -1.65 -32.98
C ASP A 278 -19.31 -1.49 -32.45
N GLY A 279 -18.89 -2.38 -31.52
CA GLY A 279 -17.59 -2.31 -30.85
C GLY A 279 -17.54 -1.37 -29.65
N SER A 280 -18.65 -0.75 -29.28
CA SER A 280 -18.74 0.02 -28.02
C SER A 280 -18.71 -0.91 -26.79
N TRP A 281 -18.33 -0.35 -25.65
CA TRP A 281 -18.26 -1.10 -24.38
C TRP A 281 -19.33 -0.62 -23.43
N ARG A 282 -20.22 -1.53 -23.03
CA ARG A 282 -21.21 -1.26 -21.99
C ARG A 282 -20.69 -1.75 -20.65
N LEU A 283 -20.65 -0.85 -19.66
CA LEU A 283 -20.20 -1.09 -18.30
C LEU A 283 -21.33 -0.81 -17.33
N GLU A 284 -21.61 -1.76 -16.42
CA GLU A 284 -22.62 -1.62 -15.37
C GLU A 284 -22.00 -1.93 -14.00
N PHE A 285 -22.23 -1.08 -13.00
CA PHE A 285 -21.74 -1.27 -11.63
C PHE A 285 -22.55 -0.48 -10.60
N PRO A 286 -22.54 -0.92 -9.31
CA PRO A 286 -23.23 -0.20 -8.25
C PRO A 286 -22.48 1.06 -7.81
N TYR A 287 -23.21 2.13 -7.49
CA TYR A 287 -22.69 3.33 -6.86
C TYR A 287 -23.66 3.85 -5.80
N ALA A 288 -23.15 4.54 -4.77
CA ALA A 288 -23.92 5.13 -3.70
C ALA A 288 -24.00 6.67 -3.83
N ASP A 289 -22.90 7.29 -4.23
CA ASP A 289 -22.77 8.74 -4.40
C ASP A 289 -22.33 9.09 -5.83
N HIS A 290 -22.93 10.08 -6.40
CA HIS A 290 -22.70 10.47 -7.80
C HIS A 290 -21.49 11.40 -7.98
N ARG A 291 -21.01 12.08 -6.92
CA ARG A 291 -20.00 13.15 -7.02
C ARG A 291 -18.72 12.69 -7.68
N GLU A 292 -18.14 11.61 -7.19
CA GLU A 292 -16.91 11.06 -7.75
C GLU A 292 -17.13 10.42 -9.12
N LEU A 293 -18.25 9.71 -9.25
CA LEU A 293 -18.61 9.06 -10.51
C LEU A 293 -18.79 10.09 -11.64
N ILE A 294 -19.40 11.23 -11.38
CA ILE A 294 -19.56 12.32 -12.38
C ILE A 294 -18.18 12.84 -12.81
N MET A 295 -17.25 13.07 -11.87
CA MET A 295 -15.90 13.51 -12.21
C MET A 295 -15.18 12.51 -13.12
N ASP A 296 -15.30 11.21 -12.83
CA ASP A 296 -14.67 10.18 -13.65
C ASP A 296 -15.36 10.01 -15.02
N ILE A 297 -16.66 10.17 -15.09
CA ILE A 297 -17.38 10.20 -16.37
C ILE A 297 -16.90 11.39 -17.22
N LEU A 298 -16.87 12.58 -16.67
CA LEU A 298 -16.48 13.80 -17.40
C LEU A 298 -15.02 13.78 -17.89
N LYS A 299 -14.13 13.02 -17.22
CA LYS A 299 -12.75 12.79 -17.65
C LYS A 299 -12.64 12.17 -19.06
N PHE A 300 -13.66 11.43 -19.50
CA PHE A 300 -13.70 10.82 -20.82
C PHE A 300 -14.37 11.71 -21.89
N GLY A 301 -14.92 12.87 -21.49
CA GLY A 301 -15.54 13.81 -22.42
C GLY A 301 -16.67 13.16 -23.23
N ALA A 302 -16.61 13.31 -24.56
CA ALA A 302 -17.60 12.76 -25.48
C ALA A 302 -17.45 11.24 -25.75
N ASP A 303 -16.42 10.60 -25.18
CA ASP A 303 -16.17 9.17 -25.35
C ASP A 303 -17.02 8.27 -24.40
N VAL A 304 -17.88 8.87 -23.56
CA VAL A 304 -18.73 8.11 -22.64
C VAL A 304 -20.15 8.70 -22.63
N GLU A 305 -21.13 7.82 -22.59
CA GLU A 305 -22.53 8.15 -22.42
C GLU A 305 -23.13 7.45 -21.20
N VAL A 306 -23.87 8.16 -20.38
CA VAL A 306 -24.65 7.58 -19.28
C VAL A 306 -25.96 7.08 -19.83
N LEU A 307 -26.21 5.77 -19.82
CA LEU A 307 -27.46 5.15 -20.25
C LEU A 307 -28.49 5.13 -19.13
N ALA A 308 -28.03 4.87 -17.89
CA ALA A 308 -28.89 4.80 -16.70
C ALA A 308 -28.06 5.10 -15.42
N PRO A 309 -28.70 5.51 -14.32
CA PRO A 309 -30.10 5.93 -14.21
C PRO A 309 -30.33 7.34 -14.78
N PRO A 310 -31.60 7.72 -15.03
CA PRO A 310 -31.91 9.04 -15.60
C PRO A 310 -31.38 10.22 -14.78
N ASP A 311 -31.39 10.12 -13.45
CA ASP A 311 -30.85 11.18 -12.57
C ASP A 311 -29.36 11.40 -12.76
N LEU A 312 -28.57 10.33 -12.87
CA LEU A 312 -27.14 10.43 -13.16
C LEU A 312 -26.89 11.06 -14.53
N ARG A 313 -27.64 10.62 -15.56
CA ARG A 313 -27.57 11.19 -16.91
C ARG A 313 -27.88 12.70 -16.91
N ARG A 314 -28.94 13.10 -16.22
CA ARG A 314 -29.32 14.51 -16.09
C ARG A 314 -28.22 15.35 -15.46
N ARG A 315 -27.61 14.86 -14.34
CA ARG A 315 -26.53 15.57 -13.65
C ARG A 315 -25.28 15.72 -14.51
N VAL A 316 -24.91 14.68 -15.26
CA VAL A 316 -23.77 14.76 -16.20
C VAL A 316 -24.08 15.77 -17.31
N ALA A 317 -25.33 15.79 -17.85
CA ALA A 317 -25.73 16.75 -18.86
C ALA A 317 -25.71 18.20 -18.33
N GLU A 318 -26.15 18.44 -17.09
CA GLU A 318 -26.07 19.73 -16.41
C GLU A 318 -24.62 20.22 -16.28
N GLU A 319 -23.69 19.34 -15.88
CA GLU A 319 -22.26 19.70 -15.80
C GLU A 319 -21.63 19.96 -17.17
N ALA A 320 -21.99 19.18 -18.18
CA ALA A 320 -21.56 19.41 -19.57
C ALA A 320 -22.05 20.75 -20.11
N ALA A 321 -23.30 21.11 -19.82
CA ALA A 321 -23.87 22.42 -20.22
C ALA A 321 -23.14 23.58 -19.51
N ARG A 322 -22.80 23.44 -18.23
CA ARG A 322 -21.98 24.41 -17.48
C ARG A 322 -20.58 24.57 -18.07
N LEU A 323 -19.94 23.45 -18.42
CA LEU A 323 -18.66 23.44 -19.11
C LEU A 323 -18.76 24.21 -20.46
N THR A 324 -19.75 23.88 -21.28
CA THR A 324 -19.95 24.54 -22.56
C THR A 324 -20.15 26.05 -22.39
N ALA A 325 -20.94 26.48 -21.41
CA ALA A 325 -21.15 27.89 -21.12
C ALA A 325 -19.88 28.63 -20.73
N LEU A 326 -18.99 28.00 -19.94
CA LEU A 326 -17.70 28.56 -19.54
C LEU A 326 -16.76 28.80 -20.73
N TYR A 327 -16.72 27.88 -21.69
CA TYR A 327 -15.81 27.94 -22.84
C TYR A 327 -16.41 28.66 -24.05
N SER A 328 -17.73 28.84 -24.11
CA SER A 328 -18.39 29.65 -25.13
C SER A 328 -18.37 31.15 -24.79
N ALA A 329 -18.20 31.52 -23.54
CA ALA A 329 -18.02 32.91 -23.16
C ALA A 329 -16.58 33.35 -23.52
N ALA A 330 -16.41 34.49 -24.19
CA ALA A 330 -15.10 35.06 -24.46
C ALA A 330 -14.32 35.22 -23.14
N PRO A 331 -13.00 34.90 -23.10
CA PRO A 331 -12.19 35.02 -21.89
C PRO A 331 -12.29 36.48 -21.40
N LYS A 332 -12.76 36.67 -20.14
CA LYS A 332 -12.69 37.98 -19.50
C LYS A 332 -11.25 38.43 -19.50
N ALA A 333 -10.93 39.48 -20.27
CA ALA A 333 -9.61 40.12 -20.23
C ALA A 333 -9.28 40.43 -18.75
N LYS A 334 -8.19 39.87 -18.25
CA LYS A 334 -7.67 40.29 -16.95
C LYS A 334 -7.43 41.77 -17.06
N ALA A 335 -8.18 42.58 -16.29
CA ALA A 335 -7.80 43.95 -16.04
C ALA A 335 -6.35 43.95 -15.52
N ALA A 336 -5.43 44.48 -16.29
CA ALA A 336 -4.07 44.69 -15.85
C ALA A 336 -4.17 45.59 -14.62
N ALA A 337 -3.83 45.03 -13.47
CA ALA A 337 -3.57 45.83 -12.28
C ALA A 337 -2.27 46.60 -12.55
N ALA A 338 -2.36 47.89 -12.71
CA ALA A 338 -1.28 48.83 -12.69
C ALA A 338 -0.62 48.92 -11.31
#